data_3ffa55435f7867e398ebdc68802d0afb
#
_entry.id   3ffa55435f7867e398ebdc68802d0afb
#
_cell.length_a   1.000
_cell.length_b   1.000
_cell.length_c   1.000
_cell.angle_alpha   90.00
_cell.angle_beta   90.00
_cell.angle_gamma   90.00
#
_symmetry.space_group_name_H-M   'P 1'
#
loop_
_entity.id
_entity.type
_entity.pdbx_description
1 polymer ?
#
loop_
_entity_poly.entity_id
_entity_poly.type
_entity_poly.pdbx_seq_one_letter_code
_entity_poly.pdbx_strand_id
1 'polypeptide(L)'
;MMKPRRTLLAVAAAAALTVALPAAAQAPSYKAEYRMSLVLGPAFPWGKGGEIWANKVKEKTQGRINIKLYPGVSLLQGDQTREFSALRQGVIDMAIGSTINWSPQVKQLNLFSMPFLMPDYAAIDALTQGEVGKQIFDTLDKSGVVPLAWGENGYRELSNSKHAVKTPADLKGLKIRVVGSPLFLDTFTALGANPTQMSWADAQPAFASGAVDGQENPLSIFTAAKLQNVSQKYITMWGYVADPLIFVVNKEVWNSWTPADREAVRQAAIEAGREEIALARKGLVEAGRPLLKEIEGLGVTVTQLTPAEREAFVKATRPVYDKWKPQVGADLVNAAEKAIAARKH
;
A
#
# COMPACT_ATOMS: atom_id res chain seq x y z
N MET A 1 -34.41 -77.35 66.54
CA MET A 1 -35.29 -76.41 65.83
C MET A 1 -34.70 -75.02 65.92
N MET A 2 -33.99 -74.63 64.87
CA MET A 2 -33.37 -73.24 64.80
C MET A 2 -33.95 -72.49 63.61
N LYS A 3 -34.51 -71.33 63.85
CA LYS A 3 -35.04 -70.45 62.83
C LYS A 3 -33.89 -69.60 62.22
N PRO A 4 -33.83 -69.36 60.89
CA PRO A 4 -32.83 -68.52 60.34
C PRO A 4 -33.24 -67.05 60.39
N ARG A 5 -32.30 -66.15 60.76
CA ARG A 5 -32.40 -64.70 60.74
C ARG A 5 -32.18 -64.25 59.32
N ARG A 6 -33.11 -63.46 58.74
CA ARG A 6 -32.99 -62.77 57.50
C ARG A 6 -32.24 -61.40 57.76
N THR A 7 -31.07 -61.25 57.13
CA THR A 7 -30.32 -60.00 57.12
C THR A 7 -30.74 -59.21 55.91
N LEU A 8 -31.31 -58.01 56.07
CA LEU A 8 -31.62 -57.05 55.03
C LEU A 8 -30.35 -56.28 54.74
N LEU A 9 -29.81 -56.41 53.52
CA LEU A 9 -28.76 -55.51 52.97
C LEU A 9 -29.45 -54.29 52.35
N ALA A 10 -29.26 -53.10 52.92
CA ALA A 10 -29.62 -51.78 52.34
C ALA A 10 -28.52 -51.41 51.40
N VAL A 11 -28.82 -51.31 50.09
CA VAL A 11 -27.92 -50.79 49.09
C VAL A 11 -28.16 -49.27 49.02
N ALA A 12 -27.21 -48.45 49.51
CA ALA A 12 -27.20 -47.01 49.35
C ALA A 12 -26.64 -46.67 47.95
N ALA A 13 -27.50 -46.20 47.05
CA ALA A 13 -27.08 -45.65 45.78
C ALA A 13 -26.58 -44.24 45.97
N ALA A 14 -25.25 -44.02 45.93
CA ALA A 14 -24.64 -42.69 45.88
C ALA A 14 -24.75 -42.16 44.46
N ALA A 15 -25.63 -41.19 44.20
CA ALA A 15 -25.70 -40.42 42.97
C ALA A 15 -24.52 -39.44 42.93
N ALA A 16 -23.49 -39.75 42.17
CA ALA A 16 -22.39 -38.81 41.87
C ALA A 16 -22.90 -37.75 40.87
N LEU A 17 -23.17 -36.52 41.36
CA LEU A 17 -23.35 -35.35 40.53
C LEU A 17 -21.97 -34.97 39.93
N THR A 18 -21.73 -35.34 38.70
CA THR A 18 -20.62 -34.80 37.90
C THR A 18 -20.98 -33.36 37.52
N VAL A 19 -20.46 -32.38 38.28
CA VAL A 19 -20.45 -30.97 37.88
C VAL A 19 -19.50 -30.86 36.66
N ALA A 20 -20.07 -30.78 35.46
CA ALA A 20 -19.30 -30.43 34.26
C ALA A 20 -18.81 -29.00 34.43
N LEU A 21 -17.55 -28.81 34.83
CA LEU A 21 -16.86 -27.55 34.74
C LEU A 21 -16.87 -27.12 33.27
N PRO A 22 -17.31 -25.88 32.96
CA PRO A 22 -17.18 -25.36 31.59
C PRO A 22 -15.70 -25.45 31.22
N ALA A 23 -15.40 -26.15 30.12
CA ALA A 23 -14.06 -26.12 29.53
C ALA A 23 -13.69 -24.66 29.30
N ALA A 24 -12.78 -24.14 30.11
CA ALA A 24 -12.21 -22.81 29.87
C ALA A 24 -11.64 -22.87 28.47
N ALA A 25 -12.27 -22.17 27.53
CA ALA A 25 -11.75 -22.01 26.18
C ALA A 25 -10.33 -21.47 26.34
N GLN A 26 -9.37 -22.29 25.94
CA GLN A 26 -7.96 -21.93 26.03
C GLN A 26 -7.78 -20.60 25.31
N ALA A 27 -7.30 -19.57 26.01
CA ALA A 27 -7.08 -18.26 25.41
C ALA A 27 -6.18 -18.46 24.18
N PRO A 28 -6.52 -17.85 23.03
CA PRO A 28 -5.74 -18.04 21.80
C PRO A 28 -4.28 -17.68 22.06
N SER A 29 -3.38 -18.57 21.72
CA SER A 29 -1.93 -18.34 21.83
C SER A 29 -1.49 -17.43 20.70
N TYR A 30 -1.47 -16.10 20.96
CA TYR A 30 -1.00 -15.14 20.01
C TYR A 30 0.53 -15.08 19.98
N LYS A 31 1.09 -14.64 18.85
CA LYS A 31 2.53 -14.36 18.76
C LYS A 31 2.90 -13.24 19.73
N ALA A 32 4.10 -13.30 20.31
CA ALA A 32 4.62 -12.21 21.13
C ALA A 32 4.77 -10.92 20.32
N GLU A 33 5.06 -11.05 19.02
CA GLU A 33 5.26 -9.95 18.07
C GLU A 33 4.73 -10.36 16.70
N TYR A 34 3.97 -9.48 16.04
CA TYR A 34 3.58 -9.58 14.63
C TYR A 34 4.43 -8.64 13.79
N ARG A 35 5.01 -9.16 12.70
CA ARG A 35 5.94 -8.44 11.84
C ARG A 35 5.20 -7.73 10.73
N MET A 36 5.26 -6.39 10.73
CA MET A 36 4.69 -5.55 9.68
C MET A 36 5.79 -5.05 8.75
N SER A 37 5.73 -5.46 7.48
CA SER A 37 6.62 -4.94 6.43
C SER A 37 6.07 -3.67 5.82
N LEU A 38 6.95 -2.74 5.47
CA LEU A 38 6.64 -1.52 4.73
C LEU A 38 7.93 -0.97 4.08
N VAL A 39 7.77 -0.30 2.93
CA VAL A 39 8.92 0.25 2.20
C VAL A 39 9.52 1.45 2.93
N LEU A 40 8.68 2.31 3.49
CA LEU A 40 9.10 3.58 4.12
C LEU A 40 8.83 3.56 5.61
N GLY A 41 9.75 4.12 6.41
CA GLY A 41 9.61 4.23 7.86
C GLY A 41 8.76 5.42 8.32
N PRO A 42 8.57 5.60 9.67
CA PRO A 42 7.69 6.61 10.25
C PRO A 42 8.05 8.09 9.98
N ALA A 43 9.20 8.35 9.36
CA ALA A 43 9.54 9.69 8.85
C ALA A 43 8.71 10.09 7.62
N PHE A 44 8.04 9.13 6.99
CA PHE A 44 7.19 9.29 5.81
C PHE A 44 5.73 9.03 6.15
N PRO A 45 4.75 9.62 5.45
CA PRO A 45 3.33 9.35 5.66
C PRO A 45 3.00 7.86 5.70
N TRP A 46 3.49 7.09 4.73
CA TRP A 46 3.33 5.63 4.65
C TRP A 46 3.74 4.92 5.95
N GLY A 47 4.98 5.15 6.43
CA GLY A 47 5.46 4.53 7.67
C GLY A 47 4.77 5.06 8.91
N LYS A 48 4.32 6.34 8.88
CA LYS A 48 3.52 6.92 9.96
C LYS A 48 2.16 6.24 10.05
N GLY A 49 1.54 5.90 8.92
CA GLY A 49 0.32 5.08 8.89
C GLY A 49 0.52 3.72 9.57
N GLY A 50 1.68 3.08 9.36
CA GLY A 50 2.04 1.83 10.03
C GLY A 50 2.17 1.98 11.54
N GLU A 51 2.80 3.05 12.00
CA GLU A 51 2.92 3.37 13.43
C GLU A 51 1.54 3.62 14.06
N ILE A 52 0.69 4.39 13.40
CA ILE A 52 -0.68 4.67 13.85
C ILE A 52 -1.47 3.35 13.95
N TRP A 53 -1.42 2.51 12.93
CA TRP A 53 -2.10 1.22 12.92
C TRP A 53 -1.64 0.32 14.08
N ALA A 54 -0.33 0.15 14.26
CA ALA A 54 0.25 -0.66 15.33
C ALA A 54 -0.20 -0.18 16.73
N ASN A 55 -0.18 1.14 16.97
CA ASN A 55 -0.58 1.73 18.23
C ASN A 55 -2.08 1.54 18.51
N LYS A 56 -2.95 1.79 17.52
CA LYS A 56 -4.39 1.58 17.64
C LYS A 56 -4.75 0.10 17.85
N VAL A 57 -4.08 -0.83 17.18
CA VAL A 57 -4.27 -2.27 17.40
C VAL A 57 -3.89 -2.65 18.81
N LYS A 58 -2.75 -2.20 19.31
CA LYS A 58 -2.31 -2.45 20.68
C LYS A 58 -3.32 -1.94 21.70
N GLU A 59 -3.83 -0.74 21.52
CA GLU A 59 -4.85 -0.13 22.39
C GLU A 59 -6.16 -0.93 22.35
N LYS A 60 -6.74 -1.12 21.15
CA LYS A 60 -8.05 -1.79 20.98
C LYS A 60 -8.03 -3.26 21.40
N THR A 61 -6.88 -3.92 21.32
CA THR A 61 -6.70 -5.32 21.76
C THR A 61 -6.12 -5.44 23.17
N GLN A 62 -5.97 -4.33 23.91
CA GLN A 62 -5.38 -4.32 25.26
C GLN A 62 -4.01 -5.03 25.33
N GLY A 63 -3.18 -4.84 24.29
CA GLY A 63 -1.85 -5.41 24.19
C GLY A 63 -1.80 -6.90 23.80
N ARG A 64 -2.93 -7.56 23.47
CA ARG A 64 -2.92 -8.96 23.00
C ARG A 64 -2.24 -9.09 21.63
N ILE A 65 -2.38 -8.08 20.76
CA ILE A 65 -1.72 -8.04 19.45
C ILE A 65 -0.71 -6.91 19.46
N ASN A 66 0.58 -7.28 19.38
CA ASN A 66 1.69 -6.34 19.34
C ASN A 66 2.35 -6.40 17.95
N ILE A 67 2.40 -5.26 17.28
CA ILE A 67 2.92 -5.15 15.91
C ILE A 67 4.25 -4.39 15.96
N LYS A 68 5.27 -4.96 15.32
CA LYS A 68 6.55 -4.31 15.11
C LYS A 68 6.75 -4.00 13.63
N LEU A 69 7.15 -2.77 13.36
CA LEU A 69 7.43 -2.27 12.02
C LEU A 69 8.83 -2.70 11.57
N TYR A 70 8.91 -3.15 10.33
CA TYR A 70 10.14 -3.49 9.63
C TYR A 70 10.24 -2.66 8.35
N PRO A 71 10.65 -1.38 8.47
CA PRO A 71 10.77 -0.48 7.32
C PRO A 71 11.94 -0.87 6.41
N GLY A 72 11.92 -0.32 5.19
CA GLY A 72 12.90 -0.65 4.16
C GLY A 72 12.75 -2.07 3.61
N VAL A 73 11.59 -2.72 3.85
CA VAL A 73 11.39 -4.15 3.52
C VAL A 73 12.57 -4.99 4.07
N SER A 74 13.04 -4.64 5.27
CA SER A 74 14.29 -5.14 5.84
C SER A 74 14.32 -6.66 6.05
N LEU A 75 13.14 -7.27 6.27
CA LEU A 75 13.02 -8.74 6.35
C LEU A 75 13.27 -9.46 5.00
N LEU A 76 13.29 -8.71 3.90
CA LEU A 76 13.47 -9.20 2.53
C LEU A 76 14.68 -8.54 1.84
N GLN A 77 15.62 -8.02 2.64
CA GLN A 77 16.85 -7.37 2.15
C GLN A 77 16.58 -6.19 1.18
N GLY A 78 15.48 -5.46 1.38
CA GLY A 78 15.11 -4.32 0.56
C GLY A 78 14.37 -4.66 -0.74
N ASP A 79 14.15 -5.93 -1.07
CA ASP A 79 13.43 -6.33 -2.29
C ASP A 79 11.92 -6.16 -2.12
N GLN A 80 11.43 -4.99 -2.48
CA GLN A 80 10.02 -4.60 -2.35
C GLN A 80 9.08 -5.38 -3.27
N THR A 81 9.58 -5.99 -4.35
CA THR A 81 8.76 -6.78 -5.28
C THR A 81 8.41 -8.17 -4.72
N ARG A 82 9.16 -8.63 -3.72
CA ARG A 82 8.92 -9.90 -3.01
C ARG A 82 7.96 -9.77 -1.83
N GLU A 83 7.60 -8.55 -1.44
CA GLU A 83 6.81 -8.30 -0.23
C GLU A 83 5.45 -9.04 -0.26
N PHE A 84 4.72 -9.01 -1.38
CA PHE A 84 3.44 -9.68 -1.50
C PHE A 84 3.54 -11.21 -1.35
N SER A 85 4.53 -11.84 -1.99
CA SER A 85 4.75 -13.28 -1.84
C SER A 85 5.16 -13.67 -0.42
N ALA A 86 6.00 -12.86 0.23
CA ALA A 86 6.42 -13.06 1.61
C ALA A 86 5.25 -12.93 2.60
N LEU A 87 4.36 -11.97 2.38
CA LEU A 87 3.12 -11.81 3.14
C LEU A 87 2.22 -13.04 2.97
N ARG A 88 2.00 -13.48 1.74
CA ARG A 88 1.16 -14.64 1.42
C ARG A 88 1.69 -15.95 2.01
N GLN A 89 3.03 -16.10 2.08
CA GLN A 89 3.71 -17.27 2.63
C GLN A 89 3.90 -17.21 4.17
N GLY A 90 3.46 -16.13 4.83
CA GLY A 90 3.62 -15.97 6.28
C GLY A 90 5.05 -15.68 6.74
N VAL A 91 5.96 -15.32 5.83
CA VAL A 91 7.30 -14.81 6.19
C VAL A 91 7.18 -13.47 6.91
N ILE A 92 6.21 -12.65 6.50
CA ILE A 92 5.75 -11.45 7.21
C ILE A 92 4.27 -11.63 7.55
N ASP A 93 3.82 -11.02 8.64
CA ASP A 93 2.47 -11.21 9.17
C ASP A 93 1.49 -10.17 8.62
N MET A 94 1.96 -8.96 8.40
CA MET A 94 1.20 -7.79 7.99
C MET A 94 2.04 -6.92 7.07
N ALA A 95 1.38 -6.10 6.25
CA ALA A 95 2.05 -5.10 5.43
C ALA A 95 1.15 -3.88 5.21
N ILE A 96 1.78 -2.73 4.97
CA ILE A 96 1.17 -1.66 4.20
C ILE A 96 1.90 -1.66 2.87
N GLY A 97 1.25 -2.20 1.85
CA GLY A 97 1.88 -2.46 0.55
C GLY A 97 1.41 -1.51 -0.53
N SER A 98 2.30 -1.22 -1.47
CA SER A 98 2.01 -0.42 -2.66
C SER A 98 1.35 -1.26 -3.74
N THR A 99 0.30 -0.73 -4.34
CA THR A 99 -0.34 -1.34 -5.51
C THR A 99 0.65 -1.54 -6.66
N ILE A 100 1.62 -0.65 -6.79
CA ILE A 100 2.65 -0.72 -7.83
C ILE A 100 3.62 -1.87 -7.56
N ASN A 101 4.15 -1.99 -6.33
CA ASN A 101 5.14 -3.00 -5.97
C ASN A 101 4.56 -4.43 -6.04
N TRP A 102 3.27 -4.58 -5.81
CA TRP A 102 2.59 -5.88 -5.84
C TRP A 102 2.02 -6.24 -7.21
N SER A 103 1.95 -5.29 -8.13
CA SER A 103 1.37 -5.47 -9.47
C SER A 103 2.03 -6.56 -10.33
N PRO A 104 3.33 -6.89 -10.19
CA PRO A 104 3.92 -8.01 -10.93
C PRO A 104 3.30 -9.36 -10.55
N GLN A 105 2.79 -9.49 -9.33
CA GLN A 105 2.18 -10.72 -8.82
C GLN A 105 0.63 -10.69 -8.86
N VAL A 106 0.03 -9.50 -8.79
CA VAL A 106 -1.42 -9.28 -8.86
C VAL A 106 -1.70 -8.27 -9.97
N LYS A 107 -1.92 -8.76 -11.18
CA LYS A 107 -2.01 -7.93 -12.41
C LYS A 107 -3.07 -6.84 -12.34
N GLN A 108 -4.18 -7.09 -11.63
CA GLN A 108 -5.27 -6.13 -11.45
C GLN A 108 -4.83 -4.84 -10.74
N LEU A 109 -3.79 -4.91 -9.91
CA LEU A 109 -3.24 -3.73 -9.23
C LEU A 109 -2.59 -2.73 -10.19
N ASN A 110 -2.21 -3.16 -11.41
CA ASN A 110 -1.76 -2.25 -12.46
C ASN A 110 -2.84 -1.25 -12.90
N LEU A 111 -4.11 -1.46 -12.52
CA LEU A 111 -5.18 -0.48 -12.75
C LEU A 111 -4.74 0.92 -12.32
N PHE A 112 -4.20 1.04 -11.11
CA PHE A 112 -3.76 2.32 -10.54
C PHE A 112 -2.48 2.89 -11.19
N SER A 113 -1.80 2.06 -12.00
CA SER A 113 -0.61 2.43 -12.77
C SER A 113 -0.90 2.71 -14.25
N MET A 114 -2.16 2.60 -14.68
CA MET A 114 -2.55 2.96 -16.06
C MET A 114 -2.25 4.44 -16.31
N PRO A 115 -1.42 4.78 -17.31
CA PRO A 115 -0.96 6.14 -17.49
C PRO A 115 -2.13 7.13 -17.66
N PHE A 116 -2.15 8.17 -16.84
CA PHE A 116 -3.13 9.25 -16.85
C PHE A 116 -4.60 8.85 -16.67
N LEU A 117 -4.87 7.64 -16.13
CA LEU A 117 -6.24 7.18 -15.87
C LEU A 117 -6.93 8.04 -14.80
N MET A 118 -6.24 8.41 -13.74
CA MET A 118 -6.80 9.17 -12.62
C MET A 118 -6.36 10.63 -12.71
N PRO A 119 -7.26 11.59 -13.04
CA PRO A 119 -6.89 12.98 -13.25
C PRO A 119 -6.73 13.78 -11.96
N ASP A 120 -7.30 13.34 -10.84
CA ASP A 120 -7.37 14.06 -9.57
C ASP A 120 -7.60 13.13 -8.37
N TYR A 121 -7.51 13.65 -7.15
CA TYR A 121 -7.74 12.89 -5.91
C TYR A 121 -9.15 12.34 -5.80
N ALA A 122 -10.17 13.05 -6.34
CA ALA A 122 -11.53 12.54 -6.35
C ALA A 122 -11.67 11.26 -7.21
N ALA A 123 -10.86 11.13 -8.26
CA ALA A 123 -10.78 9.90 -9.05
C ALA A 123 -10.17 8.75 -8.25
N ILE A 124 -9.11 8.99 -7.46
CA ILE A 124 -8.54 7.97 -6.56
C ILE A 124 -9.59 7.53 -5.55
N ASP A 125 -10.27 8.49 -4.91
CA ASP A 125 -11.30 8.21 -3.90
C ASP A 125 -12.48 7.43 -4.50
N ALA A 126 -12.92 7.78 -5.72
CA ALA A 126 -14.00 7.07 -6.42
C ALA A 126 -13.62 5.61 -6.71
N LEU A 127 -12.36 5.33 -7.04
CA LEU A 127 -11.91 3.97 -7.29
C LEU A 127 -11.73 3.18 -5.98
N THR A 128 -11.01 3.74 -5.00
CA THR A 128 -10.67 3.02 -3.77
C THR A 128 -11.86 2.80 -2.85
N GLN A 129 -12.80 3.75 -2.79
CA GLN A 129 -13.98 3.67 -1.94
C GLN A 129 -15.22 3.08 -2.64
N GLY A 130 -15.13 2.86 -3.97
CA GLY A 130 -16.22 2.35 -4.80
C GLY A 130 -16.15 0.85 -5.04
N GLU A 131 -17.00 0.39 -5.97
CA GLU A 131 -17.09 -1.03 -6.36
C GLU A 131 -15.77 -1.57 -6.96
N VAL A 132 -15.00 -0.73 -7.64
CA VAL A 132 -13.69 -1.10 -8.19
C VAL A 132 -12.71 -1.48 -7.07
N GLY A 133 -12.64 -0.68 -6.01
CA GLY A 133 -11.79 -0.96 -4.85
C GLY A 133 -12.20 -2.25 -4.14
N LYS A 134 -13.51 -2.53 -4.05
CA LYS A 134 -14.02 -3.78 -3.51
C LYS A 134 -13.60 -4.99 -4.36
N GLN A 135 -13.71 -4.90 -5.70
CA GLN A 135 -13.24 -5.97 -6.60
C GLN A 135 -11.76 -6.25 -6.46
N ILE A 136 -10.94 -5.22 -6.25
CA ILE A 136 -9.51 -5.36 -5.95
C ILE A 136 -9.31 -6.09 -4.62
N PHE A 137 -10.04 -5.72 -3.57
CA PHE A 137 -9.96 -6.40 -2.27
C PHE A 137 -10.39 -7.88 -2.36
N ASP A 138 -11.46 -8.18 -3.11
CA ASP A 138 -11.89 -9.57 -3.36
C ASP A 138 -10.80 -10.38 -4.10
N THR A 139 -10.07 -9.75 -5.01
CA THR A 139 -8.94 -10.38 -5.72
C THR A 139 -7.78 -10.69 -4.77
N LEU A 140 -7.47 -9.78 -3.86
CA LEU A 140 -6.42 -9.97 -2.85
C LEU A 140 -6.81 -11.05 -1.83
N ASP A 141 -8.06 -11.06 -1.37
CA ASP A 141 -8.55 -12.09 -0.44
C ASP A 141 -8.46 -13.49 -1.04
N LYS A 142 -8.82 -13.65 -2.31
CA LYS A 142 -8.65 -14.90 -3.07
C LYS A 142 -7.17 -15.28 -3.25
N SER A 143 -6.27 -14.31 -3.18
CA SER A 143 -4.83 -14.53 -3.30
C SER A 143 -4.15 -14.95 -1.99
N GLY A 144 -4.90 -15.10 -0.89
CA GLY A 144 -4.39 -15.60 0.39
C GLY A 144 -3.96 -14.54 1.38
N VAL A 145 -4.42 -13.30 1.22
CA VAL A 145 -4.22 -12.19 2.16
C VAL A 145 -5.55 -11.52 2.47
N VAL A 146 -5.65 -10.80 3.57
CA VAL A 146 -6.87 -10.11 4.01
C VAL A 146 -6.65 -8.60 3.93
N PRO A 147 -7.13 -7.91 2.88
CA PRO A 147 -7.08 -6.46 2.80
C PRO A 147 -8.10 -5.84 3.77
N LEU A 148 -7.73 -4.78 4.46
CA LEU A 148 -8.53 -4.18 5.53
C LEU A 148 -8.90 -2.72 5.23
N ALA A 149 -7.98 -1.95 4.68
CA ALA A 149 -8.17 -0.53 4.40
C ALA A 149 -7.26 -0.07 3.27
N TRP A 150 -7.66 1.02 2.62
CA TRP A 150 -6.81 1.77 1.70
C TRP A 150 -5.99 2.80 2.47
N GLY A 151 -4.79 3.06 1.96
CA GLY A 151 -3.93 4.19 2.23
C GLY A 151 -3.50 4.83 0.92
N GLU A 152 -2.55 5.77 0.97
CA GLU A 152 -2.09 6.50 -0.20
C GLU A 152 -0.63 6.91 -0.08
N ASN A 153 0.21 6.49 -1.00
CA ASN A 153 1.53 7.08 -1.17
C ASN A 153 1.42 8.46 -1.86
N GLY A 154 0.51 8.57 -2.82
CA GLY A 154 0.15 9.82 -3.51
C GLY A 154 0.36 9.79 -5.03
N TYR A 155 0.11 10.96 -5.66
CA TYR A 155 0.48 11.17 -7.06
C TYR A 155 1.99 11.20 -7.22
N ARG A 156 2.45 10.49 -8.25
CA ARG A 156 3.87 10.34 -8.55
C ARG A 156 4.28 11.38 -9.59
N GLU A 157 5.09 12.31 -9.14
CA GLU A 157 5.60 13.41 -9.95
C GLU A 157 7.03 13.10 -10.40
N LEU A 158 7.39 13.54 -11.58
CA LEU A 158 8.73 13.35 -12.13
C LEU A 158 9.73 14.31 -11.46
N SER A 159 10.88 13.81 -11.04
CA SER A 159 12.02 14.64 -10.68
C SER A 159 13.28 14.24 -11.41
N ASN A 160 14.18 15.19 -11.69
CA ASN A 160 15.46 14.91 -12.32
C ASN A 160 16.53 15.97 -11.99
N SER A 161 17.78 15.65 -12.35
CA SER A 161 18.96 16.49 -12.09
C SER A 161 19.38 17.37 -13.29
N LYS A 162 18.72 17.27 -14.44
CA LYS A 162 19.23 17.83 -15.71
C LYS A 162 18.52 19.11 -16.13
N HIS A 163 17.22 19.07 -16.30
CA HIS A 163 16.45 20.21 -16.85
C HIS A 163 14.94 20.05 -16.59
N ALA A 164 14.20 21.13 -16.79
CA ALA A 164 12.74 21.11 -16.75
C ALA A 164 12.19 20.24 -17.88
N VAL A 165 11.18 19.41 -17.57
CA VAL A 165 10.51 18.55 -18.52
C VAL A 165 9.09 19.07 -18.74
N LYS A 166 8.74 19.45 -19.96
CA LYS A 166 7.44 19.97 -20.38
C LYS A 166 6.78 19.15 -21.47
N THR A 167 7.56 18.39 -22.20
CA THR A 167 7.11 17.56 -23.32
C THR A 167 7.76 16.18 -23.24
N PRO A 168 7.18 15.15 -23.91
CA PRO A 168 7.84 13.84 -24.02
C PRO A 168 9.26 13.91 -24.61
N ALA A 169 9.52 14.84 -25.53
CA ALA A 169 10.83 15.02 -26.12
C ALA A 169 11.92 15.40 -25.10
N ASP A 170 11.56 16.09 -24.02
CA ASP A 170 12.48 16.47 -22.95
C ASP A 170 12.92 15.26 -22.09
N LEU A 171 12.21 14.12 -22.16
CA LEU A 171 12.61 12.89 -21.49
C LEU A 171 13.62 12.06 -22.29
N LYS A 172 13.85 12.41 -23.57
CA LYS A 172 14.70 11.63 -24.45
C LYS A 172 16.11 11.44 -23.86
N GLY A 173 16.48 10.19 -23.65
CA GLY A 173 17.80 9.82 -23.17
C GLY A 173 18.04 9.99 -21.68
N LEU A 174 17.10 10.57 -20.90
CA LEU A 174 17.24 10.63 -19.46
C LEU A 174 17.19 9.22 -18.85
N LYS A 175 18.12 8.93 -17.97
CA LYS A 175 18.17 7.68 -17.19
C LYS A 175 17.21 7.85 -16.00
N ILE A 176 16.05 7.21 -16.07
CA ILE A 176 15.01 7.35 -15.05
C ILE A 176 14.91 6.07 -14.23
N ARG A 177 15.11 6.18 -12.93
CA ARG A 177 14.78 5.11 -12.00
C ARG A 177 13.27 4.95 -11.93
N VAL A 178 12.80 3.72 -12.11
CA VAL A 178 11.40 3.34 -11.93
C VAL A 178 11.28 2.22 -10.90
N VAL A 179 10.07 2.03 -10.36
CA VAL A 179 9.74 0.91 -9.47
C VAL A 179 9.74 -0.42 -10.24
N GLY A 180 9.73 -1.54 -9.52
CA GLY A 180 9.78 -2.89 -10.09
C GLY A 180 8.48 -3.32 -10.78
N SER A 181 7.97 -2.54 -11.74
CA SER A 181 6.77 -2.85 -12.52
C SER A 181 7.07 -2.75 -14.02
N PRO A 182 6.79 -3.79 -14.83
CA PRO A 182 6.97 -3.75 -16.28
C PRO A 182 6.18 -2.65 -16.98
N LEU A 183 5.01 -2.27 -16.44
CA LEU A 183 4.20 -1.17 -16.99
C LEU A 183 4.98 0.16 -16.94
N PHE A 184 5.75 0.39 -15.86
CA PHE A 184 6.59 1.58 -15.76
C PHE A 184 7.72 1.59 -16.78
N LEU A 185 8.36 0.44 -17.05
CA LEU A 185 9.35 0.33 -18.13
C LEU A 185 8.72 0.69 -19.48
N ASP A 186 7.57 0.10 -19.81
CA ASP A 186 6.85 0.42 -21.04
C ASP A 186 6.51 1.91 -21.14
N THR A 187 6.01 2.50 -20.05
CA THR A 187 5.60 3.92 -20.01
C THR A 187 6.79 4.85 -20.27
N PHE A 188 7.88 4.69 -19.54
CA PHE A 188 9.04 5.57 -19.72
C PHE A 188 9.80 5.33 -21.01
N THR A 189 9.79 4.08 -21.52
CA THR A 189 10.32 3.78 -22.85
C THR A 189 9.50 4.46 -23.96
N ALA A 190 8.16 4.44 -23.85
CA ALA A 190 7.28 5.12 -24.81
C ALA A 190 7.48 6.65 -24.79
N LEU A 191 7.89 7.20 -23.65
CA LEU A 191 8.24 8.62 -23.48
C LEU A 191 9.67 8.95 -23.95
N GLY A 192 10.45 7.97 -24.42
CA GLY A 192 11.81 8.17 -24.94
C GLY A 192 12.91 8.21 -23.88
N ALA A 193 12.58 7.98 -22.61
CA ALA A 193 13.57 7.86 -21.55
C ALA A 193 14.26 6.49 -21.56
N ASN A 194 15.33 6.36 -20.76
CA ASN A 194 16.03 5.12 -20.48
C ASN A 194 15.67 4.64 -19.07
N PRO A 195 14.56 3.91 -18.88
CA PRO A 195 14.12 3.48 -17.55
C PRO A 195 14.98 2.33 -17.02
N THR A 196 15.27 2.38 -15.71
CA THR A 196 15.93 1.31 -14.97
C THR A 196 15.11 0.96 -13.73
N GLN A 197 14.70 -0.29 -13.61
CA GLN A 197 14.03 -0.78 -12.39
C GLN A 197 15.04 -0.89 -11.24
N MET A 198 14.66 -0.35 -10.09
CA MET A 198 15.53 -0.34 -8.93
C MET A 198 14.69 -0.25 -7.64
N SER A 199 15.09 -0.99 -6.59
CA SER A 199 14.46 -0.85 -5.28
C SER A 199 14.65 0.56 -4.71
N TRP A 200 13.82 0.95 -3.72
CA TRP A 200 13.99 2.25 -3.07
C TRP A 200 15.31 2.33 -2.29
N ALA A 201 15.74 1.21 -1.70
CA ALA A 201 17.00 1.15 -0.95
C ALA A 201 18.23 1.48 -1.83
N ASP A 202 18.20 1.07 -3.11
CA ASP A 202 19.28 1.30 -4.07
C ASP A 202 19.17 2.65 -4.78
N ALA A 203 17.97 3.26 -4.76
CA ALA A 203 17.68 4.47 -5.53
C ALA A 203 18.47 5.69 -5.03
N GLN A 204 18.53 5.92 -3.71
CA GLN A 204 19.22 7.10 -3.16
C GLN A 204 20.72 7.13 -3.47
N PRO A 205 21.49 6.05 -3.29
CA PRO A 205 22.88 5.99 -3.76
C PRO A 205 23.01 6.21 -5.28
N ALA A 206 22.06 5.72 -6.08
CA ALA A 206 22.06 5.89 -7.53
C ALA A 206 21.85 7.35 -7.95
N PHE A 207 21.00 8.11 -7.23
CA PHE A 207 20.86 9.56 -7.45
C PHE A 207 22.13 10.32 -7.09
N ALA A 208 22.72 10.02 -5.93
CA ALA A 208 23.92 10.67 -5.43
C ALA A 208 25.13 10.46 -6.37
N SER A 209 25.28 9.28 -6.93
CA SER A 209 26.37 8.94 -7.87
C SER A 209 26.10 9.39 -9.32
N GLY A 210 24.87 9.81 -9.66
CA GLY A 210 24.47 10.10 -11.04
C GLY A 210 24.33 8.85 -11.93
N ALA A 211 24.21 7.65 -11.34
CA ALA A 211 23.91 6.43 -12.07
C ALA A 211 22.56 6.53 -12.78
N VAL A 212 21.61 7.25 -12.18
CA VAL A 212 20.34 7.68 -12.78
C VAL A 212 20.19 9.20 -12.70
N ASP A 213 19.50 9.79 -13.66
CA ASP A 213 19.30 11.23 -13.75
C ASP A 213 18.04 11.69 -12.98
N GLY A 214 17.04 10.82 -12.87
CA GLY A 214 15.77 11.15 -12.24
C GLY A 214 14.97 9.94 -11.80
N GLN A 215 13.79 10.25 -11.30
CA GLN A 215 12.82 9.29 -10.77
C GLN A 215 11.42 9.89 -10.76
N GLU A 216 10.43 9.09 -10.39
CA GLU A 216 9.07 9.52 -10.13
C GLU A 216 8.63 9.05 -8.73
N ASN A 217 8.06 9.93 -7.95
CA ASN A 217 7.54 9.67 -6.61
C ASN A 217 6.61 10.80 -6.14
N PRO A 218 5.80 10.56 -5.11
CA PRO A 218 5.05 11.65 -4.47
C PRO A 218 5.95 12.73 -3.87
N LEU A 219 5.44 13.95 -3.82
CA LEU A 219 6.20 15.11 -3.29
C LEU A 219 6.45 15.00 -1.79
N SER A 220 5.57 14.34 -1.04
CA SER A 220 5.79 14.00 0.38
C SER A 220 7.05 13.13 0.57
N ILE A 221 7.32 12.23 -0.39
CA ILE A 221 8.55 11.42 -0.40
C ILE A 221 9.75 12.28 -0.79
N PHE A 222 9.59 13.16 -1.80
CA PHE A 222 10.66 14.06 -2.24
C PHE A 222 11.19 14.91 -1.07
N THR A 223 10.31 15.52 -0.29
CA THR A 223 10.68 16.36 0.86
C THR A 223 11.24 15.55 2.02
N ALA A 224 10.57 14.47 2.43
CA ALA A 224 11.00 13.65 3.57
C ALA A 224 12.35 12.96 3.31
N ALA A 225 12.62 12.52 2.08
CA ALA A 225 13.89 11.95 1.67
C ALA A 225 14.96 13.00 1.32
N LYS A 226 14.61 14.30 1.33
CA LYS A 226 15.50 15.41 0.98
C LYS A 226 16.18 15.23 -0.37
N LEU A 227 15.41 14.85 -1.40
CA LEU A 227 15.95 14.48 -2.72
C LEU A 227 16.65 15.65 -3.43
N GLN A 228 16.38 16.89 -3.08
CA GLN A 228 17.13 18.04 -3.55
C GLN A 228 18.62 17.96 -3.18
N ASN A 229 18.99 17.26 -2.11
CA ASN A 229 20.38 17.07 -1.68
C ASN A 229 21.14 16.03 -2.51
N VAL A 230 20.42 15.18 -3.25
CA VAL A 230 20.98 14.20 -4.18
C VAL A 230 20.70 14.61 -5.64
N SER A 231 20.84 15.90 -5.89
CA SER A 231 20.77 16.52 -7.21
C SER A 231 19.42 16.50 -7.92
N GLN A 232 18.33 16.16 -7.27
CA GLN A 232 16.99 16.27 -7.86
C GLN A 232 16.55 17.74 -7.82
N LYS A 233 16.79 18.48 -8.91
CA LYS A 233 16.64 19.93 -9.00
C LYS A 233 15.42 20.41 -9.78
N TYR A 234 14.81 19.52 -10.57
CA TYR A 234 13.68 19.84 -11.43
C TYR A 234 12.56 18.86 -11.14
N ILE A 235 11.36 19.38 -10.90
CA ILE A 235 10.14 18.61 -10.72
C ILE A 235 9.15 18.99 -11.82
N THR A 236 8.50 17.98 -12.41
CA THR A 236 7.36 18.18 -13.31
C THR A 236 6.10 17.62 -12.67
N MET A 237 5.14 18.50 -12.43
CA MET A 237 3.80 18.19 -11.94
C MET A 237 2.94 17.72 -13.11
N TRP A 238 2.92 16.43 -13.35
CA TRP A 238 2.21 15.82 -14.49
C TRP A 238 1.04 14.93 -14.09
N GLY A 239 1.02 14.45 -12.83
CA GLY A 239 -0.09 13.66 -12.29
C GLY A 239 -0.40 12.44 -13.14
N TYR A 240 0.61 11.64 -13.51
CA TYR A 240 0.43 10.54 -14.48
C TYR A 240 -0.10 9.26 -13.88
N VAL A 241 0.29 8.90 -12.67
CA VAL A 241 -0.25 7.78 -11.89
C VAL A 241 -0.33 8.15 -10.41
N ALA A 242 -1.22 7.46 -9.70
CA ALA A 242 -1.26 7.45 -8.25
C ALA A 242 -0.87 6.09 -7.72
N ASP A 243 -0.39 6.04 -6.49
CA ASP A 243 0.01 4.83 -5.79
C ASP A 243 -0.82 4.64 -4.51
N PRO A 244 -2.03 4.07 -4.59
CA PRO A 244 -2.75 3.66 -3.40
C PRO A 244 -1.97 2.59 -2.63
N LEU A 245 -2.08 2.67 -1.31
CA LEU A 245 -1.55 1.68 -0.38
C LEU A 245 -2.67 0.80 0.15
N ILE A 246 -2.32 -0.40 0.59
CA ILE A 246 -3.27 -1.36 1.14
C ILE A 246 -2.74 -1.87 2.47
N PHE A 247 -3.55 -1.74 3.52
CA PHE A 247 -3.34 -2.32 4.85
C PHE A 247 -3.80 -3.78 4.81
N VAL A 248 -2.89 -4.72 5.00
CA VAL A 248 -3.15 -6.14 4.72
C VAL A 248 -2.57 -7.03 5.81
N VAL A 249 -3.26 -8.13 6.10
CA VAL A 249 -2.83 -9.19 7.01
C VAL A 249 -2.71 -10.52 6.23
N ASN A 250 -1.73 -11.33 6.55
CA ASN A 250 -1.66 -12.72 6.10
C ASN A 250 -2.93 -13.48 6.54
N LYS A 251 -3.49 -14.33 5.66
CA LYS A 251 -4.79 -14.98 5.92
C LYS A 251 -4.76 -15.96 7.09
N GLU A 252 -3.67 -16.68 7.31
CA GLU A 252 -3.52 -17.60 8.43
C GLU A 252 -3.39 -16.84 9.75
N VAL A 253 -2.61 -15.77 9.77
CA VAL A 253 -2.50 -14.86 10.92
C VAL A 253 -3.85 -14.27 11.28
N TRP A 254 -4.59 -13.76 10.29
CA TRP A 254 -5.94 -13.25 10.47
C TRP A 254 -6.87 -14.29 11.10
N ASN A 255 -6.83 -15.53 10.60
CA ASN A 255 -7.67 -16.60 11.07
C ASN A 255 -7.31 -17.09 12.48
N SER A 256 -6.08 -16.86 12.94
CA SER A 256 -5.63 -17.20 14.30
C SER A 256 -6.21 -16.27 15.39
N TRP A 257 -6.73 -15.11 15.02
CA TRP A 257 -7.31 -14.16 15.95
C TRP A 257 -8.79 -14.42 16.24
N THR A 258 -9.25 -14.03 17.41
CA THR A 258 -10.67 -14.05 17.75
C THR A 258 -11.48 -13.12 16.85
N PRO A 259 -12.79 -13.36 16.66
CA PRO A 259 -13.64 -12.41 15.90
C PRO A 259 -13.58 -10.99 16.44
N ALA A 260 -13.53 -10.81 17.77
CA ALA A 260 -13.43 -9.49 18.39
C ALA A 260 -12.10 -8.79 18.09
N ASP A 261 -10.98 -9.54 18.11
CA ASP A 261 -9.66 -8.97 17.78
C ASP A 261 -9.52 -8.69 16.28
N ARG A 262 -10.11 -9.52 15.41
CA ARG A 262 -10.19 -9.22 13.97
C ARG A 262 -10.90 -7.90 13.70
N GLU A 263 -12.02 -7.67 14.37
CA GLU A 263 -12.76 -6.42 14.22
C GLU A 263 -11.96 -5.23 14.78
N ALA A 264 -11.30 -5.38 15.92
CA ALA A 264 -10.42 -4.36 16.48
C ALA A 264 -9.27 -3.98 15.51
N VAL A 265 -8.62 -4.98 14.90
CA VAL A 265 -7.55 -4.78 13.91
C VAL A 265 -8.08 -4.10 12.65
N ARG A 266 -9.28 -4.49 12.18
CA ARG A 266 -9.95 -3.89 11.00
C ARG A 266 -10.28 -2.43 11.25
N GLN A 267 -10.92 -2.10 12.36
CA GLN A 267 -11.27 -0.72 12.71
C GLN A 267 -10.01 0.14 12.85
N ALA A 268 -8.98 -0.38 13.50
CA ALA A 268 -7.68 0.29 13.60
C ALA A 268 -7.05 0.56 12.22
N ALA A 269 -7.16 -0.37 11.27
CA ALA A 269 -6.66 -0.18 9.90
C ALA A 269 -7.42 0.91 9.15
N ILE A 270 -8.77 0.93 9.26
CA ILE A 270 -9.61 1.94 8.62
C ILE A 270 -9.30 3.34 9.16
N GLU A 271 -9.17 3.47 10.47
CA GLU A 271 -8.80 4.74 11.11
C GLU A 271 -7.40 5.19 10.69
N ALA A 272 -6.42 4.27 10.74
CA ALA A 272 -5.03 4.57 10.37
C ALA A 272 -4.90 4.93 8.88
N GLY A 273 -5.62 4.26 7.99
CA GLY A 273 -5.63 4.58 6.56
C GLY A 273 -6.16 5.98 6.27
N ARG A 274 -7.22 6.42 6.97
CA ARG A 274 -7.74 7.79 6.84
C ARG A 274 -6.73 8.84 7.30
N GLU A 275 -6.08 8.61 8.44
CA GLU A 275 -5.07 9.52 8.96
C GLU A 275 -3.84 9.56 8.04
N GLU A 276 -3.42 8.42 7.52
CA GLU A 276 -2.30 8.29 6.59
C GLU A 276 -2.55 9.03 5.26
N ILE A 277 -3.74 8.86 4.64
CA ILE A 277 -4.15 9.59 3.44
C ILE A 277 -4.10 11.12 3.69
N ALA A 278 -4.59 11.58 4.83
CA ALA A 278 -4.53 13.00 5.18
C ALA A 278 -3.08 13.51 5.28
N LEU A 279 -2.17 12.70 5.84
CA LEU A 279 -0.74 13.03 5.89
C LEU A 279 -0.10 13.04 4.51
N ALA A 280 -0.42 12.07 3.63
CA ALA A 280 0.12 11.98 2.29
C ALA A 280 -0.30 13.17 1.39
N ARG A 281 -1.53 13.66 1.57
CA ARG A 281 -2.09 14.80 0.82
C ARG A 281 -1.78 16.18 1.43
N LYS A 282 -1.22 16.22 2.64
CA LYS A 282 -0.94 17.45 3.35
C LYS A 282 -0.04 18.40 2.54
N GLY A 283 -0.45 19.65 2.44
CA GLY A 283 0.28 20.67 1.68
C GLY A 283 0.08 20.62 0.16
N LEU A 284 -0.71 19.65 -0.34
CA LEU A 284 -1.00 19.47 -1.77
C LEU A 284 -2.45 19.79 -2.14
N VAL A 285 -3.39 19.51 -1.23
CA VAL A 285 -4.83 19.75 -1.46
C VAL A 285 -5.30 21.09 -0.89
N GLU A 286 -4.55 21.70 0.01
CA GLU A 286 -4.87 22.99 0.59
C GLU A 286 -4.66 24.12 -0.43
N ALA A 287 -5.41 25.20 -0.25
CA ALA A 287 -5.30 26.40 -1.09
C ALA A 287 -3.86 26.92 -1.13
N GLY A 288 -3.38 27.18 -2.33
CA GLY A 288 -2.01 27.68 -2.57
C GLY A 288 -0.92 26.62 -2.47
N ARG A 289 -1.27 25.37 -2.24
CA ARG A 289 -0.36 24.20 -2.24
C ARG A 289 0.96 24.50 -1.51
N PRO A 290 0.95 24.68 -0.19
CA PRO A 290 2.12 25.13 0.58
C PRO A 290 3.35 24.22 0.42
N LEU A 291 3.18 22.92 0.17
CA LEU A 291 4.30 22.01 -0.07
C LEU A 291 5.08 22.36 -1.35
N LEU A 292 4.41 22.85 -2.41
CA LEU A 292 5.12 23.28 -3.61
C LEU A 292 6.01 24.50 -3.34
N LYS A 293 5.50 25.47 -2.57
CA LYS A 293 6.29 26.65 -2.17
C LYS A 293 7.48 26.29 -1.29
N GLU A 294 7.29 25.32 -0.38
CA GLU A 294 8.39 24.77 0.42
C GLU A 294 9.47 24.18 -0.48
N ILE A 295 9.11 23.34 -1.44
CA ILE A 295 10.03 22.70 -2.40
C ILE A 295 10.76 23.77 -3.25
N GLU A 296 10.05 24.77 -3.76
CA GLU A 296 10.66 25.89 -4.50
C GLU A 296 11.64 26.68 -3.63
N GLY A 297 11.31 26.88 -2.34
CA GLY A 297 12.20 27.49 -1.36
C GLY A 297 13.50 26.71 -1.09
N LEU A 298 13.55 25.43 -1.41
CA LEU A 298 14.76 24.59 -1.37
C LEU A 298 15.64 24.71 -2.64
N GLY A 299 15.30 25.63 -3.56
CA GLY A 299 16.02 25.85 -4.81
C GLY A 299 15.71 24.81 -5.90
N VAL A 300 14.53 24.18 -5.82
CA VAL A 300 14.02 23.24 -6.82
C VAL A 300 13.10 23.98 -7.80
N THR A 301 13.30 23.77 -9.08
CA THR A 301 12.41 24.30 -10.12
C THR A 301 11.19 23.39 -10.27
N VAL A 302 10.00 23.91 -9.98
CA VAL A 302 8.74 23.19 -10.15
C VAL A 302 8.05 23.64 -11.43
N THR A 303 7.85 22.71 -12.35
CA THR A 303 7.13 22.90 -13.61
C THR A 303 5.71 22.36 -13.48
N GLN A 304 4.72 23.21 -13.65
CA GLN A 304 3.32 22.81 -13.80
C GLN A 304 2.99 22.77 -15.29
N LEU A 305 2.53 21.62 -15.78
CA LEU A 305 2.17 21.46 -17.19
C LEU A 305 0.88 22.21 -17.51
N THR A 306 0.86 22.88 -18.64
CA THR A 306 -0.40 23.32 -19.24
C THR A 306 -1.23 22.12 -19.69
N PRO A 307 -2.55 22.27 -19.90
CA PRO A 307 -3.39 21.18 -20.44
C PRO A 307 -2.85 20.61 -21.76
N ALA A 308 -2.33 21.43 -22.65
CA ALA A 308 -1.75 21.01 -23.94
C ALA A 308 -0.45 20.20 -23.76
N GLU A 309 0.44 20.65 -22.87
CA GLU A 309 1.67 19.93 -22.54
C GLU A 309 1.33 18.55 -21.90
N ARG A 310 0.39 18.52 -20.95
CA ARG A 310 -0.06 17.25 -20.35
C ARG A 310 -0.68 16.30 -21.37
N GLU A 311 -1.49 16.82 -22.30
CA GLU A 311 -2.11 16.02 -23.37
C GLU A 311 -1.07 15.38 -24.29
N ALA A 312 0.09 16.02 -24.50
CA ALA A 312 1.18 15.42 -25.27
C ALA A 312 1.71 14.12 -24.60
N PHE A 313 1.81 14.09 -23.26
CA PHE A 313 2.20 12.88 -22.52
C PHE A 313 1.10 11.81 -22.57
N VAL A 314 -0.16 12.21 -22.46
CA VAL A 314 -1.32 11.29 -22.60
C VAL A 314 -1.27 10.60 -23.95
N LYS A 315 -1.09 11.33 -25.04
CA LYS A 315 -0.97 10.79 -26.41
C LYS A 315 0.22 9.87 -26.56
N ALA A 316 1.39 10.26 -26.05
CA ALA A 316 2.61 9.47 -26.15
C ALA A 316 2.51 8.13 -25.40
N THR A 317 1.73 8.07 -24.29
CA THR A 317 1.55 6.86 -23.49
C THR A 317 0.30 6.06 -23.85
N ARG A 318 -0.55 6.55 -24.77
CA ARG A 318 -1.77 5.85 -25.18
C ARG A 318 -1.51 4.43 -25.69
N PRO A 319 -0.47 4.13 -26.48
CA PRO A 319 -0.16 2.75 -26.90
C PRO A 319 0.14 1.82 -25.71
N VAL A 320 0.76 2.34 -24.63
CA VAL A 320 1.01 1.60 -23.40
C VAL A 320 -0.31 1.30 -22.70
N TYR A 321 -1.18 2.29 -22.58
CA TYR A 321 -2.52 2.13 -21.99
C TYR A 321 -3.29 1.01 -22.72
N ASP A 322 -3.34 1.06 -24.05
CA ASP A 322 -4.09 0.10 -24.86
C ASP A 322 -3.47 -1.30 -24.78
N LYS A 323 -2.13 -1.44 -24.71
CA LYS A 323 -1.42 -2.70 -24.49
C LYS A 323 -1.76 -3.32 -23.13
N TRP A 324 -1.85 -2.50 -22.08
CA TRP A 324 -2.01 -3.00 -20.71
C TRP A 324 -3.47 -3.19 -20.30
N LYS A 325 -4.43 -2.50 -20.91
CA LYS A 325 -5.86 -2.63 -20.61
C LYS A 325 -6.35 -4.09 -20.57
N PRO A 326 -6.08 -4.96 -21.57
CA PRO A 326 -6.48 -6.37 -21.50
C PRO A 326 -5.71 -7.17 -20.46
N GLN A 327 -4.48 -6.80 -20.12
CA GLN A 327 -3.65 -7.52 -19.13
C GLN A 327 -4.11 -7.24 -17.71
N VAL A 328 -4.58 -6.04 -17.43
CA VAL A 328 -5.19 -5.63 -16.16
C VAL A 328 -6.57 -6.27 -16.00
N GLY A 329 -7.29 -6.41 -17.10
CA GLY A 329 -8.66 -6.85 -17.19
C GLY A 329 -9.53 -5.73 -17.78
N ALA A 330 -9.94 -5.88 -19.04
CA ALA A 330 -10.66 -4.85 -19.77
C ALA A 330 -11.94 -4.38 -19.02
N ASP A 331 -12.69 -5.32 -18.44
CA ASP A 331 -13.91 -5.01 -17.69
C ASP A 331 -13.61 -4.18 -16.43
N LEU A 332 -12.52 -4.50 -15.70
CA LEU A 332 -12.10 -3.75 -14.53
C LEU A 332 -11.68 -2.32 -14.90
N VAL A 333 -10.93 -2.17 -16.00
CA VAL A 333 -10.52 -0.84 -16.50
C VAL A 333 -11.75 -0.05 -16.98
N ASN A 334 -12.68 -0.67 -17.71
CA ASN A 334 -13.92 -0.02 -18.15
C ASN A 334 -14.78 0.44 -16.95
N ALA A 335 -14.86 -0.39 -15.90
CA ALA A 335 -15.57 -0.05 -14.67
C ALA A 335 -14.89 1.15 -13.97
N ALA A 336 -13.57 1.20 -13.95
CA ALA A 336 -12.80 2.31 -13.39
C ALA A 336 -12.99 3.60 -14.20
N GLU A 337 -12.90 3.55 -15.53
CA GLU A 337 -13.17 4.69 -16.42
C GLU A 337 -14.58 5.27 -16.17
N LYS A 338 -15.58 4.39 -16.04
CA LYS A 338 -16.98 4.77 -15.75
C LYS A 338 -17.12 5.41 -14.37
N ALA A 339 -16.48 4.83 -13.33
CA ALA A 339 -16.54 5.36 -11.97
C ALA A 339 -15.88 6.75 -11.89
N ILE A 340 -14.74 6.94 -12.57
CA ILE A 340 -14.05 8.23 -12.67
C ILE A 340 -14.92 9.28 -13.36
N ALA A 341 -15.57 8.91 -14.47
CA ALA A 341 -16.47 9.83 -15.20
C ALA A 341 -17.69 10.25 -14.37
N ALA A 342 -18.18 9.38 -13.48
CA ALA A 342 -19.36 9.63 -12.65
C ALA A 342 -19.04 10.32 -11.31
N ARG A 343 -17.74 10.57 -10.98
CA ARG A 343 -17.34 11.17 -9.69
C ARG A 343 -17.90 12.58 -9.54
N LYS A 344 -18.21 12.94 -8.31
CA LYS A 344 -18.52 14.34 -7.94
C LYS A 344 -17.21 15.11 -7.79
N HIS A 345 -17.16 16.28 -8.38
CA HIS A 345 -16.03 17.22 -8.25
C HIS A 345 -16.12 18.07 -6.99
#